data_1727bfd98a0be86752e058f79c8b43bb
#
_entry.id   1727bfd98a0be86752e058f79c8b43bb
#
_cell.length_a   1.000
_cell.length_b   1.000
_cell.length_c   1.000
_cell.angle_alpha   90.00
_cell.angle_beta   90.00
_cell.angle_gamma   90.00
#
_symmetry.space_group_name_H-M   'P 1'
#
loop_
_entity.id
_entity.type
_entity.pdbx_description
1 polymer ?
#
loop_
_entity_poly.entity_id
_entity_poly.type
_entity_poly.pdbx_seq_one_letter_code
_entity_poly.pdbx_strand_id
1 'polypeptide(L)'
;MVRVTVPVPGRSYDVTIGSGLLPTLADHLPSLPGATTAFVVSDRTVADLHHATIAGAIEGRGLGTVLLLVPEGEEAKSLQAYGSLLRQLAGREAHRDDVIFALGGGAVGDLAGFVASTYMRGLPFIQVPTTLTSQVDAAIGGKTAVNLPEGKNLVGTFAQPLAVVADVDLLATVDERDFRSGLAEVAKYALTLDEDLLATLERDPGPIVRRGATVLEDVIARCVAAKAGVVAEDERDASARLVLNYGHTLGHALERLDAFGGRTHGEGVALGMVFAAALAEGRGLALGLRARTERLLGSLGLAPDGELPPVDEVLRCLRLDKKYRDGVRWVLLEDVGRPIVVDDVSDAEVAAVLLEMGASA
;
A
#
# COMPACT_ATOMS: atom_id res chain seq x y z
N MET A 1 9.62 -19.37 -2.83
CA MET A 1 9.99 -18.16 -3.62
C MET A 1 9.20 -18.11 -4.92
N VAL A 2 8.52 -17.00 -5.18
CA VAL A 2 7.72 -16.73 -6.37
C VAL A 2 8.23 -15.44 -7.01
N ARG A 3 8.14 -15.30 -8.34
CA ARG A 3 8.47 -14.09 -9.06
C ARG A 3 7.28 -13.67 -9.91
N VAL A 4 6.86 -12.41 -9.74
CA VAL A 4 5.76 -11.79 -10.49
C VAL A 4 6.32 -10.59 -11.25
N THR A 5 6.15 -10.57 -12.56
CA THR A 5 6.56 -9.43 -13.39
C THR A 5 5.45 -8.38 -13.43
N VAL A 6 5.78 -7.12 -13.18
CA VAL A 6 4.90 -5.97 -13.39
C VAL A 6 5.19 -5.39 -14.79
N PRO A 7 4.29 -5.60 -15.76
CA PRO A 7 4.56 -5.28 -17.16
C PRO A 7 4.21 -3.82 -17.47
N VAL A 8 5.15 -2.92 -17.17
CA VAL A 8 5.03 -1.50 -17.55
C VAL A 8 5.81 -1.24 -18.83
N PRO A 9 5.23 -0.63 -19.86
CA PRO A 9 5.90 -0.40 -21.13
C PRO A 9 7.25 0.30 -20.99
N GLY A 10 8.33 -0.36 -21.44
CA GLY A 10 9.70 0.15 -21.39
C GLY A 10 10.35 0.15 -20.00
N ARG A 11 9.65 -0.27 -18.94
CA ARG A 11 10.12 -0.24 -17.54
C ARG A 11 9.59 -1.39 -16.69
N SER A 12 9.34 -2.55 -17.31
CA SER A 12 8.91 -3.74 -16.57
C SER A 12 9.94 -4.14 -15.53
N TYR A 13 9.47 -4.61 -14.39
CA TYR A 13 10.32 -5.06 -13.29
C TYR A 13 9.72 -6.28 -12.61
N ASP A 14 10.55 -7.01 -11.87
CA ASP A 14 10.13 -8.19 -11.12
C ASP A 14 9.92 -7.87 -9.65
N VAL A 15 8.88 -8.49 -9.09
CA VAL A 15 8.64 -8.62 -7.65
C VAL A 15 9.02 -10.03 -7.25
N THR A 16 10.08 -10.18 -6.47
CA THR A 16 10.51 -11.46 -5.91
C THR A 16 9.94 -11.60 -4.50
N ILE A 17 9.22 -12.68 -4.25
CA ILE A 17 8.49 -12.95 -3.00
C ILE A 17 8.97 -14.28 -2.44
N GLY A 18 9.33 -14.31 -1.16
CA GLY A 18 9.78 -15.56 -0.52
C GLY A 18 10.26 -15.34 0.91
N SER A 19 10.63 -16.43 1.57
CA SER A 19 11.25 -16.45 2.89
C SER A 19 12.78 -16.44 2.75
N GLY A 20 13.49 -15.71 3.63
CA GLY A 20 14.96 -15.67 3.65
C GLY A 20 15.60 -14.92 2.48
N LEU A 21 14.91 -13.98 1.88
CA LEU A 21 15.42 -13.22 0.72
C LEU A 21 16.39 -12.12 1.15
N LEU A 22 16.24 -11.54 2.34
CA LEU A 22 17.05 -10.41 2.76
C LEU A 22 18.55 -10.76 2.88
N PRO A 23 18.96 -11.88 3.50
CA PRO A 23 20.36 -12.31 3.52
C PRO A 23 20.95 -12.61 2.15
N THR A 24 20.11 -13.02 1.19
CA THR A 24 20.48 -13.36 -0.18
C THR A 24 20.08 -12.30 -1.19
N LEU A 25 19.76 -11.08 -0.72
CA LEU A 25 19.26 -9.98 -1.54
C LEU A 25 20.06 -9.77 -2.82
N ALA A 26 21.38 -9.89 -2.72
CA ALA A 26 22.30 -9.78 -3.86
C ALA A 26 21.90 -10.64 -5.07
N ASP A 27 21.38 -11.85 -4.84
CA ASP A 27 21.01 -12.81 -5.90
C ASP A 27 19.70 -12.43 -6.62
N HIS A 28 18.94 -11.52 -6.03
CA HIS A 28 17.61 -11.10 -6.51
C HIS A 28 17.62 -9.72 -7.18
N LEU A 29 18.77 -9.04 -7.19
CA LEU A 29 18.90 -7.72 -7.78
C LEU A 29 19.21 -7.79 -9.27
N PRO A 30 18.68 -6.84 -10.06
CA PRO A 30 19.10 -6.68 -11.45
C PRO A 30 20.55 -6.20 -11.53
N SER A 31 21.08 -6.09 -12.76
CA SER A 31 22.36 -5.45 -13.00
C SER A 31 22.30 -3.96 -12.61
N LEU A 32 23.33 -3.49 -11.93
CA LEU A 32 23.47 -2.10 -11.47
C LEU A 32 24.77 -1.50 -12.04
N PRO A 33 24.83 -1.29 -13.36
CA PRO A 33 26.07 -0.85 -14.03
C PRO A 33 26.47 0.55 -13.57
N GLY A 34 27.72 0.70 -13.16
CA GLY A 34 28.27 1.98 -12.71
C GLY A 34 27.96 2.35 -11.26
N ALA A 35 27.09 1.62 -10.57
CA ALA A 35 26.82 1.86 -9.16
C ALA A 35 28.06 1.56 -8.31
N THR A 36 28.40 2.46 -7.41
CA THR A 36 29.48 2.31 -6.42
C THR A 36 28.93 2.31 -5.01
N THR A 37 27.81 2.97 -4.79
CA THR A 37 27.21 3.18 -3.49
C THR A 37 25.71 2.85 -3.52
N ALA A 38 25.26 2.14 -2.50
CA ALA A 38 23.86 1.90 -2.20
C ALA A 38 23.43 2.76 -0.99
N PHE A 39 22.46 3.63 -1.19
CA PHE A 39 21.87 4.44 -0.15
C PHE A 39 20.64 3.73 0.40
N VAL A 40 20.72 3.21 1.63
CA VAL A 40 19.61 2.53 2.30
C VAL A 40 18.80 3.56 3.07
N VAL A 41 17.59 3.87 2.60
CA VAL A 41 16.64 4.73 3.28
C VAL A 41 15.76 3.88 4.18
N SER A 42 15.72 4.18 5.48
CA SER A 42 14.94 3.44 6.46
C SER A 42 14.56 4.31 7.65
N ASP A 43 13.51 3.94 8.37
CA ASP A 43 13.29 4.45 9.73
C ASP A 43 14.20 3.76 10.76
N ARG A 44 14.22 4.32 11.99
CA ARG A 44 15.10 3.79 13.03
C ARG A 44 14.77 2.35 13.41
N THR A 45 13.51 2.05 13.64
CA THR A 45 13.07 0.73 14.11
C THR A 45 13.40 -0.37 13.09
N VAL A 46 13.11 -0.15 11.81
CA VAL A 46 13.43 -1.09 10.74
C VAL A 46 14.94 -1.20 10.51
N ALA A 47 15.67 -0.08 10.59
CA ALA A 47 17.12 -0.09 10.43
C ALA A 47 17.82 -0.88 11.53
N ASP A 48 17.42 -0.71 12.79
CA ASP A 48 18.02 -1.44 13.93
C ASP A 48 17.80 -2.96 13.81
N LEU A 49 16.69 -3.40 13.19
CA LEU A 49 16.36 -4.80 12.98
C LEU A 49 17.07 -5.41 11.75
N HIS A 50 17.17 -4.69 10.65
CA HIS A 50 17.43 -5.30 9.35
C HIS A 50 18.59 -4.68 8.57
N HIS A 51 19.10 -3.47 8.95
CA HIS A 51 20.14 -2.80 8.17
C HIS A 51 21.44 -3.62 8.07
N ALA A 52 21.89 -4.25 9.13
CA ALA A 52 23.13 -5.02 9.09
C ALA A 52 23.06 -6.18 8.06
N THR A 53 21.90 -6.83 7.98
CA THR A 53 21.68 -7.94 7.03
C THR A 53 21.67 -7.43 5.58
N ILE A 54 20.92 -6.36 5.30
CA ILE A 54 20.86 -5.81 3.94
C ILE A 54 22.21 -5.23 3.50
N ALA A 55 22.92 -4.53 4.40
CA ALA A 55 24.23 -3.98 4.10
C ALA A 55 25.23 -5.08 3.75
N GLY A 56 25.30 -6.15 4.54
CA GLY A 56 26.19 -7.29 4.25
C GLY A 56 25.88 -7.95 2.90
N ALA A 57 24.60 -8.10 2.54
CA ALA A 57 24.22 -8.66 1.24
C ALA A 57 24.62 -7.73 0.06
N ILE A 58 24.48 -6.43 0.21
CA ILE A 58 24.82 -5.42 -0.81
C ILE A 58 26.36 -5.33 -0.96
N GLU A 59 27.09 -5.27 0.15
CA GLU A 59 28.56 -5.21 0.17
C GLU A 59 29.18 -6.47 -0.45
N GLY A 60 28.52 -7.61 -0.31
CA GLY A 60 28.90 -8.85 -1.00
C GLY A 60 28.91 -8.73 -2.53
N ARG A 61 28.23 -7.72 -3.12
CA ARG A 61 28.30 -7.37 -4.56
C ARG A 61 29.36 -6.31 -4.89
N GLY A 62 30.12 -5.86 -3.90
CA GLY A 62 31.16 -4.84 -4.08
C GLY A 62 30.63 -3.40 -4.06
N LEU A 63 29.41 -3.14 -3.60
CA LEU A 63 28.85 -1.80 -3.41
C LEU A 63 29.11 -1.33 -1.97
N GLY A 64 29.49 -0.04 -1.82
CA GLY A 64 29.46 0.58 -0.50
C GLY A 64 28.03 0.81 -0.03
N THR A 65 27.78 0.79 1.29
CA THR A 65 26.46 1.08 1.85
C THR A 65 26.45 2.34 2.72
N VAL A 66 25.40 3.13 2.62
CA VAL A 66 25.18 4.33 3.43
C VAL A 66 23.73 4.32 3.95
N LEU A 67 23.56 4.27 5.27
CA LEU A 67 22.25 4.37 5.90
C LEU A 67 21.80 5.83 5.95
N LEU A 68 20.57 6.09 5.48
CA LEU A 68 19.88 7.37 5.57
C LEU A 68 18.60 7.20 6.39
N LEU A 69 18.58 7.76 7.59
CA LEU A 69 17.43 7.65 8.49
C LEU A 69 16.39 8.73 8.22
N VAL A 70 15.13 8.30 8.28
CA VAL A 70 13.94 9.15 8.18
C VAL A 70 13.05 8.98 9.43
N PRO A 71 12.09 9.88 9.69
CA PRO A 71 11.07 9.67 10.72
C PRO A 71 10.29 8.37 10.52
N GLU A 72 9.70 7.85 11.58
CA GLU A 72 8.85 6.66 11.54
C GLU A 72 7.45 6.99 11.00
N GLY A 73 6.80 6.01 10.39
CA GLY A 73 5.43 6.08 9.95
C GLY A 73 5.16 7.20 8.93
N GLU A 74 3.97 7.78 8.98
CA GLU A 74 3.53 8.79 8.01
C GLU A 74 4.29 10.13 8.12
N GLU A 75 4.98 10.39 9.23
CA GLU A 75 5.86 11.57 9.38
C GLU A 75 7.04 11.56 8.41
N ALA A 76 7.45 10.37 7.94
CA ALA A 76 8.44 10.25 6.86
C ALA A 76 7.99 10.96 5.59
N LYS A 77 6.69 10.96 5.28
CA LYS A 77 6.13 11.52 4.04
C LYS A 77 5.96 13.04 4.11
N SER A 78 7.03 13.77 4.44
CA SER A 78 7.03 15.22 4.54
C SER A 78 8.03 15.90 3.61
N LEU A 79 7.76 17.15 3.20
CA LEU A 79 8.72 17.97 2.45
C LEU A 79 10.02 18.18 3.23
N GLN A 80 9.95 18.16 4.57
CA GLN A 80 11.15 18.29 5.42
C GLN A 80 12.04 17.06 5.30
N ALA A 81 11.48 15.85 5.44
CA ALA A 81 12.22 14.60 5.28
C ALA A 81 12.77 14.45 3.86
N TYR A 82 11.94 14.75 2.84
CA TYR A 82 12.35 14.79 1.44
C TYR A 82 13.56 15.72 1.23
N GLY A 83 13.47 16.98 1.64
CA GLY A 83 14.55 17.94 1.51
C GLY A 83 15.80 17.56 2.32
N SER A 84 15.65 16.87 3.45
CA SER A 84 16.76 16.33 4.23
C SER A 84 17.50 15.24 3.46
N LEU A 85 16.78 14.27 2.88
CA LEU A 85 17.39 13.20 2.08
C LEU A 85 18.16 13.74 0.86
N LEU A 86 17.58 14.71 0.13
CA LEU A 86 18.27 15.33 -0.99
C LEU A 86 19.61 15.96 -0.57
N ARG A 87 19.64 16.68 0.56
CA ARG A 87 20.88 17.27 1.09
C ARG A 87 21.88 16.21 1.56
N GLN A 88 21.40 15.11 2.15
CA GLN A 88 22.26 14.02 2.56
C GLN A 88 22.91 13.31 1.37
N LEU A 89 22.15 13.06 0.29
CA LEU A 89 22.69 12.50 -0.96
C LEU A 89 23.76 13.43 -1.56
N ALA A 90 23.46 14.72 -1.67
CA ALA A 90 24.39 15.70 -2.22
C ALA A 90 25.67 15.84 -1.37
N GLY A 91 25.54 15.86 -0.02
CA GLY A 91 26.67 15.93 0.88
C GLY A 91 27.55 14.67 0.92
N ARG A 92 27.06 13.56 0.38
CA ARG A 92 27.79 12.30 0.20
C ARG A 92 28.22 12.06 -1.25
N GLU A 93 28.08 13.07 -2.09
CA GLU A 93 28.48 13.04 -3.50
C GLU A 93 27.83 11.88 -4.29
N ALA A 94 26.53 11.58 -4.00
CA ALA A 94 25.81 10.53 -4.68
C ALA A 94 25.80 10.75 -6.21
N HIS A 95 26.18 9.75 -6.96
CA HIS A 95 26.26 9.77 -8.41
C HIS A 95 24.98 9.27 -9.08
N ARG A 96 24.79 9.57 -10.37
CA ARG A 96 23.58 9.20 -11.11
C ARG A 96 23.36 7.69 -11.20
N ASP A 97 24.41 6.90 -11.18
CA ASP A 97 24.37 5.44 -11.32
C ASP A 97 24.26 4.73 -9.95
N ASP A 98 24.39 5.47 -8.83
CA ASP A 98 24.18 4.92 -7.50
C ASP A 98 22.70 4.57 -7.28
N VAL A 99 22.43 3.67 -6.33
CA VAL A 99 21.09 3.08 -6.14
C VAL A 99 20.53 3.40 -4.76
N ILE A 100 19.23 3.71 -4.72
CA ILE A 100 18.49 3.87 -3.46
C ILE A 100 17.77 2.55 -3.14
N PHE A 101 17.96 2.03 -1.93
CA PHE A 101 17.18 0.94 -1.36
C PHE A 101 16.17 1.52 -0.37
N ALA A 102 14.88 1.32 -0.62
CA ALA A 102 13.82 1.68 0.31
C ALA A 102 13.52 0.50 1.23
N LEU A 103 14.13 0.46 2.40
CA LEU A 103 13.94 -0.59 3.40
C LEU A 103 12.92 -0.11 4.44
N GLY A 104 11.67 -0.51 4.30
CA GLY A 104 10.62 -0.04 5.22
C GLY A 104 9.20 -0.30 4.77
N GLY A 105 8.26 0.27 5.50
CA GLY A 105 6.84 0.27 5.14
C GLY A 105 6.53 1.19 3.95
N GLY A 106 5.25 1.33 3.61
CA GLY A 106 4.80 2.14 2.47
C GLY A 106 5.26 3.60 2.52
N ALA A 107 5.31 4.21 3.71
CA ALA A 107 5.74 5.60 3.86
C ALA A 107 7.22 5.80 3.47
N VAL A 108 8.10 4.89 3.89
CA VAL A 108 9.52 4.89 3.49
C VAL A 108 9.65 4.64 2.00
N GLY A 109 8.88 3.68 1.45
CA GLY A 109 8.88 3.36 0.03
C GLY A 109 8.48 4.55 -0.85
N ASP A 110 7.40 5.25 -0.48
CA ASP A 110 6.90 6.44 -1.19
C ASP A 110 7.92 7.58 -1.16
N LEU A 111 8.46 7.88 0.03
CA LEU A 111 9.47 8.94 0.18
C LEU A 111 10.73 8.63 -0.60
N ALA A 112 11.30 7.42 -0.44
CA ALA A 112 12.55 7.03 -1.09
C ALA A 112 12.40 6.99 -2.62
N GLY A 113 11.28 6.48 -3.13
CA GLY A 113 10.97 6.48 -4.55
C GLY A 113 10.82 7.90 -5.12
N PHE A 114 10.18 8.82 -4.36
CA PHE A 114 10.07 10.21 -4.78
C PHE A 114 11.43 10.92 -4.79
N VAL A 115 12.28 10.71 -3.78
CA VAL A 115 13.66 11.19 -3.75
C VAL A 115 14.46 10.64 -4.95
N ALA A 116 14.38 9.33 -5.18
CA ALA A 116 15.04 8.68 -6.31
C ALA A 116 14.62 9.28 -7.65
N SER A 117 13.32 9.52 -7.84
CA SER A 117 12.78 10.05 -9.10
C SER A 117 13.20 11.47 -9.42
N THR A 118 13.63 12.25 -8.42
CA THR A 118 13.88 13.69 -8.55
C THR A 118 15.35 14.06 -8.38
N TYR A 119 16.11 13.37 -7.53
CA TYR A 119 17.53 13.64 -7.36
C TYR A 119 18.28 13.38 -8.67
N MET A 120 19.08 14.33 -9.13
CA MET A 120 19.78 14.32 -10.43
C MET A 120 18.91 13.96 -11.65
N ARG A 121 17.60 14.19 -11.59
CA ARG A 121 16.54 13.84 -12.56
C ARG A 121 16.28 12.33 -12.69
N GLY A 122 16.64 11.58 -11.68
CA GLY A 122 16.34 10.15 -11.54
C GLY A 122 17.55 9.31 -11.18
N LEU A 123 17.47 8.61 -10.03
CA LEU A 123 18.34 7.52 -9.64
C LEU A 123 17.58 6.20 -9.74
N PRO A 124 18.26 5.09 -9.98
CA PRO A 124 17.66 3.78 -9.81
C PRO A 124 17.28 3.55 -8.35
N PHE A 125 16.16 2.86 -8.11
CA PHE A 125 15.79 2.46 -6.75
C PHE A 125 15.19 1.06 -6.72
N ILE A 126 15.26 0.44 -5.55
CA ILE A 126 14.78 -0.91 -5.25
C ILE A 126 13.94 -0.83 -3.99
N GLN A 127 12.77 -1.46 -4.03
CA GLN A 127 11.89 -1.58 -2.87
C GLN A 127 12.18 -2.86 -2.08
N VAL A 128 12.36 -2.72 -0.78
CA VAL A 128 12.46 -3.83 0.18
C VAL A 128 11.38 -3.62 1.25
N PRO A 129 10.12 -3.95 0.90
CA PRO A 129 8.97 -3.67 1.75
C PRO A 129 8.96 -4.55 3.01
N THR A 130 8.77 -3.93 4.18
CA THR A 130 8.82 -4.61 5.47
C THR A 130 7.46 -4.78 6.15
N THR A 131 6.39 -4.18 5.62
CA THR A 131 5.01 -4.35 6.12
C THR A 131 4.15 -5.10 5.11
N LEU A 132 3.09 -5.77 5.57
CA LEU A 132 2.19 -6.50 4.67
C LEU A 132 1.53 -5.55 3.66
N THR A 133 1.03 -4.39 4.09
CA THR A 133 0.46 -3.36 3.20
C THR A 133 1.45 -2.98 2.09
N SER A 134 2.74 -2.83 2.41
CA SER A 134 3.72 -2.48 1.39
C SER A 134 4.06 -3.66 0.48
N GLN A 135 4.08 -4.90 0.98
CA GLN A 135 4.36 -6.09 0.17
C GLN A 135 3.23 -6.42 -0.81
N VAL A 136 1.96 -6.20 -0.42
CA VAL A 136 0.80 -6.52 -1.28
C VAL A 136 0.35 -5.34 -2.15
N ASP A 137 0.69 -4.10 -1.76
CA ASP A 137 0.15 -2.91 -2.40
C ASP A 137 1.19 -1.79 -2.62
N ALA A 138 1.65 -1.07 -1.59
CA ALA A 138 2.31 0.22 -1.75
C ALA A 138 3.61 0.16 -2.55
N ALA A 139 4.41 -0.91 -2.48
CA ALA A 139 5.66 -1.05 -3.22
C ALA A 139 5.47 -1.29 -4.73
N ILE A 140 4.24 -1.50 -5.21
CA ILE A 140 3.92 -1.89 -6.59
C ILE A 140 3.20 -0.77 -7.31
N GLY A 141 3.57 -0.53 -8.59
CA GLY A 141 2.86 0.38 -9.49
C GLY A 141 3.34 1.82 -9.46
N GLY A 142 4.50 2.09 -8.81
CA GLY A 142 5.30 3.28 -8.99
C GLY A 142 4.71 4.60 -8.47
N LYS A 143 3.65 4.58 -7.68
CA LYS A 143 3.17 5.78 -6.98
C LYS A 143 4.15 6.14 -5.89
N THR A 144 4.76 7.31 -5.97
CA THR A 144 5.70 7.83 -4.97
C THR A 144 5.34 9.26 -4.63
N ALA A 145 5.26 9.60 -3.35
CA ALA A 145 4.76 10.91 -2.95
C ALA A 145 5.15 11.28 -1.51
N VAL A 146 4.99 12.58 -1.22
CA VAL A 146 4.96 13.15 0.12
C VAL A 146 3.67 13.92 0.34
N ASN A 147 3.36 14.17 1.60
CA ASN A 147 2.16 14.86 2.05
C ASN A 147 2.39 16.38 2.15
N LEU A 148 1.29 17.11 2.04
CA LEU A 148 1.19 18.51 2.42
C LEU A 148 0.18 18.65 3.56
N PRO A 149 0.18 19.78 4.30
CA PRO A 149 -0.88 20.06 5.27
C PRO A 149 -2.30 20.00 4.66
N GLU A 150 -2.41 20.27 3.37
CA GLU A 150 -3.66 20.28 2.63
C GLU A 150 -4.18 18.87 2.28
N GLY A 151 -3.30 17.84 2.31
CA GLY A 151 -3.71 16.46 2.02
C GLY A 151 -2.56 15.50 1.77
N LYS A 152 -2.90 14.20 1.85
CA LYS A 152 -1.96 13.11 1.57
C LYS A 152 -1.61 13.02 0.08
N ASN A 153 -0.36 12.63 -0.22
CA ASN A 153 0.12 12.25 -1.55
C ASN A 153 -0.05 13.31 -2.65
N LEU A 154 -0.11 14.61 -2.28
CA LEU A 154 -0.34 15.69 -3.26
C LEU A 154 0.90 16.05 -4.09
N VAL A 155 2.08 15.71 -3.62
CA VAL A 155 3.35 16.00 -4.30
C VAL A 155 4.08 14.68 -4.54
N GLY A 156 4.23 14.30 -5.80
CA GLY A 156 4.85 13.02 -6.13
C GLY A 156 5.04 12.77 -7.62
N THR A 157 5.50 11.58 -7.93
CA THR A 157 5.76 11.12 -9.30
C THR A 157 5.29 9.67 -9.48
N PHE A 158 5.12 9.26 -10.75
CA PHE A 158 5.04 7.85 -11.11
C PHE A 158 6.45 7.38 -11.48
N ALA A 159 7.11 6.69 -10.55
CA ALA A 159 8.46 6.15 -10.71
C ALA A 159 8.46 4.64 -10.41
N GLN A 160 8.77 3.84 -11.44
CA GLN A 160 8.84 2.38 -11.26
C GLN A 160 10.18 1.98 -10.65
N PRO A 161 10.22 1.10 -9.64
CA PRO A 161 11.47 0.56 -9.11
C PRO A 161 12.16 -0.35 -10.13
N LEU A 162 13.45 -0.58 -9.97
CA LEU A 162 14.16 -1.60 -10.74
C LEU A 162 13.76 -3.02 -10.35
N ALA A 163 13.42 -3.22 -9.08
CA ALA A 163 12.95 -4.48 -8.51
C ALA A 163 12.23 -4.22 -7.19
N VAL A 164 11.39 -5.18 -6.79
CA VAL A 164 10.84 -5.28 -5.44
C VAL A 164 11.24 -6.63 -4.86
N VAL A 165 11.79 -6.65 -3.66
CA VAL A 165 12.15 -7.89 -2.95
C VAL A 165 11.34 -7.95 -1.65
N ALA A 166 10.30 -8.76 -1.66
CA ALA A 166 9.36 -8.96 -0.56
C ALA A 166 9.74 -10.21 0.22
N ASP A 167 10.55 -10.04 1.25
CA ASP A 167 10.87 -11.12 2.18
C ASP A 167 9.76 -11.27 3.23
N VAL A 168 9.03 -12.38 3.21
CA VAL A 168 7.92 -12.62 4.12
C VAL A 168 8.36 -12.76 5.57
N ASP A 169 9.63 -13.11 5.83
CA ASP A 169 10.15 -13.22 7.19
C ASP A 169 10.24 -11.86 7.90
N LEU A 170 10.32 -10.75 7.14
CA LEU A 170 10.29 -9.40 7.71
C LEU A 170 8.97 -9.10 8.43
N LEU A 171 7.88 -9.75 8.01
CA LEU A 171 6.56 -9.59 8.62
C LEU A 171 6.49 -10.12 10.04
N ALA A 172 7.43 -10.97 10.47
CA ALA A 172 7.48 -11.49 11.84
C ALA A 172 7.76 -10.37 12.87
N THR A 173 8.42 -9.28 12.46
CA THR A 173 8.80 -8.15 13.32
C THR A 173 7.78 -7.00 13.33
N VAL A 174 6.77 -7.07 12.45
CA VAL A 174 5.68 -6.09 12.39
C VAL A 174 4.74 -6.28 13.56
N ASP A 175 4.33 -5.19 14.21
CA ASP A 175 3.34 -5.30 15.27
C ASP A 175 2.00 -5.85 14.77
N GLU A 176 1.18 -6.32 15.71
CA GLU A 176 -0.05 -7.05 15.36
C GLU A 176 -1.09 -6.15 14.68
N ARG A 177 -1.19 -4.88 15.10
CA ARG A 177 -2.16 -3.92 14.54
C ARG A 177 -1.80 -3.54 13.10
N ASP A 178 -0.51 -3.30 12.85
CA ASP A 178 -0.03 -2.98 11.49
C ASP A 178 -0.10 -4.18 10.56
N PHE A 179 0.17 -5.38 11.06
CA PHE A 179 0.00 -6.60 10.27
C PHE A 179 -1.46 -6.79 9.88
N ARG A 180 -2.40 -6.64 10.82
CA ARG A 180 -3.84 -6.70 10.53
C ARG A 180 -4.28 -5.61 9.57
N SER A 181 -3.74 -4.40 9.71
CA SER A 181 -3.99 -3.32 8.75
C SER A 181 -3.67 -3.77 7.31
N GLY A 182 -2.57 -4.50 7.11
CA GLY A 182 -2.23 -5.07 5.80
C GLY A 182 -3.21 -6.15 5.31
N LEU A 183 -3.86 -6.89 6.21
CA LEU A 183 -4.87 -7.88 5.85
C LEU A 183 -6.15 -7.26 5.24
N ALA A 184 -6.43 -5.98 5.51
CA ALA A 184 -7.51 -5.26 4.84
C ALA A 184 -7.26 -5.14 3.34
N GLU A 185 -6.01 -4.87 2.93
CA GLU A 185 -5.64 -4.84 1.51
C GLU A 185 -5.75 -6.22 0.86
N VAL A 186 -5.37 -7.27 1.58
CA VAL A 186 -5.56 -8.66 1.11
C VAL A 186 -7.05 -8.94 0.91
N ALA A 187 -7.91 -8.57 1.87
CA ALA A 187 -9.36 -8.72 1.75
C ALA A 187 -9.94 -7.92 0.57
N LYS A 188 -9.42 -6.72 0.33
CA LYS A 188 -9.80 -5.90 -0.82
C LYS A 188 -9.53 -6.64 -2.14
N TYR A 189 -8.32 -7.17 -2.34
CA TYR A 189 -8.00 -7.95 -3.55
C TYR A 189 -8.88 -9.19 -3.69
N ALA A 190 -9.11 -9.91 -2.59
CA ALA A 190 -9.96 -11.08 -2.57
C ALA A 190 -11.41 -10.76 -3.00
N LEU A 191 -11.98 -9.67 -2.51
CA LEU A 191 -13.35 -9.27 -2.84
C LEU A 191 -13.48 -8.71 -4.26
N THR A 192 -12.43 -8.04 -4.78
CA THR A 192 -12.54 -7.29 -6.03
C THR A 192 -11.96 -8.00 -7.25
N LEU A 193 -10.87 -8.76 -7.09
CA LEU A 193 -10.05 -9.23 -8.22
C LEU A 193 -9.68 -10.71 -8.18
N ASP A 194 -9.84 -11.40 -7.03
CA ASP A 194 -9.39 -12.77 -6.86
C ASP A 194 -10.36 -13.60 -5.99
N GLU A 195 -11.38 -14.17 -6.62
CA GLU A 195 -12.40 -14.98 -5.95
C GLU A 195 -11.83 -16.27 -5.32
N ASP A 196 -10.78 -16.86 -5.89
CA ASP A 196 -10.13 -18.03 -5.30
C ASP A 196 -9.36 -17.67 -4.02
N LEU A 197 -8.76 -16.49 -3.97
CA LEU A 197 -8.18 -15.95 -2.74
C LEU A 197 -9.27 -15.77 -1.67
N LEU A 198 -10.41 -15.19 -2.05
CA LEU A 198 -11.56 -15.06 -1.15
C LEU A 198 -12.01 -16.41 -0.59
N ALA A 199 -12.21 -17.40 -1.47
CA ALA A 199 -12.61 -18.74 -1.05
C ALA A 199 -11.58 -19.39 -0.10
N THR A 200 -10.29 -19.11 -0.30
CA THR A 200 -9.22 -19.59 0.58
C THR A 200 -9.29 -18.95 1.97
N LEU A 201 -9.46 -17.62 2.02
CA LEU A 201 -9.55 -16.87 3.28
C LEU A 201 -10.82 -17.22 4.06
N GLU A 202 -11.98 -17.41 3.38
CA GLU A 202 -13.23 -17.80 4.02
C GLU A 202 -13.19 -19.22 4.58
N ARG A 203 -12.48 -20.13 3.92
CA ARG A 203 -12.36 -21.53 4.35
C ARG A 203 -11.50 -21.69 5.60
N ASP A 204 -10.33 -21.05 5.64
CA ASP A 204 -9.41 -21.11 6.78
C ASP A 204 -8.49 -19.88 6.83
N PRO A 205 -8.88 -18.80 7.54
CA PRO A 205 -8.04 -17.61 7.71
C PRO A 205 -6.87 -17.83 8.69
N GLY A 206 -6.93 -18.90 9.49
CA GLY A 206 -5.96 -19.15 10.56
C GLY A 206 -4.49 -19.11 10.12
N PRO A 207 -4.08 -19.77 9.03
CA PRO A 207 -2.70 -19.76 8.57
C PRO A 207 -2.14 -18.37 8.24
N ILE A 208 -2.93 -17.50 7.60
CA ILE A 208 -2.47 -16.13 7.29
C ILE A 208 -2.42 -15.27 8.55
N VAL A 209 -3.43 -15.36 9.42
CA VAL A 209 -3.46 -14.60 10.69
C VAL A 209 -2.28 -14.97 11.58
N ARG A 210 -1.84 -16.23 11.57
CA ARG A 210 -0.65 -16.70 12.29
C ARG A 210 0.66 -16.46 11.54
N ARG A 211 0.63 -15.72 10.45
CA ARG A 211 1.81 -15.35 9.65
C ARG A 211 2.58 -16.57 9.11
N GLY A 212 1.88 -17.62 8.70
CA GLY A 212 2.52 -18.80 8.10
C GLY A 212 3.24 -18.45 6.80
N ALA A 213 4.56 -18.64 6.74
CA ALA A 213 5.40 -18.17 5.63
C ALA A 213 4.92 -18.65 4.25
N THR A 214 4.62 -19.94 4.10
CA THR A 214 4.13 -20.50 2.82
C THR A 214 2.81 -19.88 2.37
N VAL A 215 1.89 -19.61 3.30
CA VAL A 215 0.60 -18.96 2.99
C VAL A 215 0.81 -17.50 2.65
N LEU A 216 1.70 -16.81 3.36
CA LEU A 216 2.04 -15.41 3.05
C LEU A 216 2.68 -15.29 1.66
N GLU A 217 3.61 -16.20 1.29
CA GLU A 217 4.18 -16.21 -0.07
C GLU A 217 3.10 -16.30 -1.14
N ASP A 218 2.13 -17.22 -1.00
CA ASP A 218 1.03 -17.40 -1.96
C ASP A 218 0.11 -16.19 -2.02
N VAL A 219 -0.35 -15.73 -0.85
CA VAL A 219 -1.27 -14.58 -0.76
C VAL A 219 -0.65 -13.30 -1.31
N ILE A 220 0.60 -13.01 -0.95
CA ILE A 220 1.32 -11.83 -1.45
C ILE A 220 1.50 -11.94 -2.97
N ALA A 221 1.89 -13.11 -3.47
CA ALA A 221 2.06 -13.32 -4.91
C ALA A 221 0.76 -13.09 -5.69
N ARG A 222 -0.39 -13.54 -5.16
CA ARG A 222 -1.72 -13.33 -5.76
C ARG A 222 -2.12 -11.86 -5.75
N CYS A 223 -1.96 -11.16 -4.63
CA CYS A 223 -2.23 -9.72 -4.54
C CYS A 223 -1.36 -8.91 -5.50
N VAL A 224 -0.06 -9.23 -5.56
CA VAL A 224 0.89 -8.59 -6.48
C VAL A 224 0.50 -8.86 -7.94
N ALA A 225 0.12 -10.09 -8.29
CA ALA A 225 -0.31 -10.42 -9.65
C ALA A 225 -1.59 -9.68 -10.04
N ALA A 226 -2.57 -9.61 -9.14
CA ALA A 226 -3.80 -8.85 -9.35
C ALA A 226 -3.49 -7.36 -9.59
N LYS A 227 -2.65 -6.76 -8.73
CA LYS A 227 -2.25 -5.36 -8.90
C LYS A 227 -1.45 -5.13 -10.16
N ALA A 228 -0.51 -6.03 -10.50
CA ALA A 228 0.29 -5.93 -11.72
C ALA A 228 -0.57 -5.91 -12.98
N GLY A 229 -1.63 -6.71 -13.03
CA GLY A 229 -2.61 -6.68 -14.12
C GLY A 229 -3.27 -5.31 -14.29
N VAL A 230 -3.76 -4.73 -13.19
CA VAL A 230 -4.40 -3.40 -13.22
C VAL A 230 -3.39 -2.29 -13.58
N VAL A 231 -2.15 -2.36 -13.07
CA VAL A 231 -1.07 -1.40 -13.38
C VAL A 231 -0.67 -1.47 -14.86
N ALA A 232 -0.68 -2.68 -15.44
CA ALA A 232 -0.37 -2.88 -16.86
C ALA A 232 -1.37 -2.15 -17.79
N GLU A 233 -2.64 -2.11 -17.38
CA GLU A 233 -3.71 -1.43 -18.13
C GLU A 233 -3.69 0.09 -17.94
N ASP A 234 -3.30 0.53 -16.72
CA ASP A 234 -3.36 1.96 -16.33
C ASP A 234 -2.20 2.33 -15.39
N GLU A 235 -1.05 2.61 -15.97
CA GLU A 235 0.13 3.02 -15.19
C GLU A 235 -0.12 4.30 -14.39
N ARG A 236 -0.91 5.24 -14.93
CA ARG A 236 -1.03 6.60 -14.40
C ARG A 236 -2.29 6.88 -13.57
N ASP A 237 -3.03 5.83 -13.21
CA ASP A 237 -4.23 5.95 -12.38
C ASP A 237 -5.30 6.88 -12.98
N ALA A 238 -5.54 6.72 -14.27
CA ALA A 238 -6.51 7.55 -14.98
C ALA A 238 -7.93 6.95 -14.95
N SER A 239 -8.06 5.62 -14.93
CA SER A 239 -9.34 4.92 -15.07
C SER A 239 -9.37 3.52 -14.44
N ALA A 240 -8.65 2.55 -15.00
CA ALA A 240 -8.70 1.15 -14.57
C ALA A 240 -8.23 0.94 -13.12
N ARG A 241 -7.24 1.71 -12.66
CA ARG A 241 -6.75 1.64 -11.27
C ARG A 241 -7.76 2.08 -10.23
N LEU A 242 -8.85 2.76 -10.62
CA LEU A 242 -9.89 3.16 -9.67
C LEU A 242 -10.48 1.98 -8.90
N VAL A 243 -10.55 0.79 -9.51
CA VAL A 243 -11.05 -0.42 -8.83
C VAL A 243 -10.25 -0.80 -7.58
N LEU A 244 -8.98 -0.40 -7.50
CA LEU A 244 -8.13 -0.59 -6.32
C LEU A 244 -8.57 0.28 -5.12
N ASN A 245 -9.47 1.24 -5.33
CA ASN A 245 -9.99 2.11 -4.27
C ASN A 245 -11.27 1.56 -3.61
N TYR A 246 -11.60 0.27 -3.76
CA TYR A 246 -12.71 -0.33 -3.01
C TYR A 246 -12.49 -0.15 -1.50
N GLY A 247 -13.46 0.45 -0.81
CA GLY A 247 -13.36 0.83 0.60
C GLY A 247 -12.59 2.13 0.88
N HIS A 248 -11.75 2.61 -0.05
CA HIS A 248 -10.86 3.74 0.22
C HIS A 248 -11.57 5.09 0.27
N THR A 249 -12.69 5.28 -0.44
CA THR A 249 -13.41 6.56 -0.46
C THR A 249 -13.85 6.98 0.94
N LEU A 250 -14.51 6.09 1.67
CA LEU A 250 -14.84 6.35 3.08
C LEU A 250 -13.61 6.21 3.97
N GLY A 251 -12.76 5.20 3.76
CA GLY A 251 -11.55 4.96 4.55
C GLY A 251 -10.67 6.20 4.69
N HIS A 252 -10.34 6.88 3.59
CA HIS A 252 -9.56 8.11 3.59
C HIS A 252 -10.27 9.29 4.29
N ALA A 253 -11.60 9.36 4.18
CA ALA A 253 -12.36 10.37 4.90
C ALA A 253 -12.27 10.16 6.42
N LEU A 254 -12.37 8.90 6.89
CA LEU A 254 -12.21 8.54 8.29
C LEU A 254 -10.80 8.82 8.80
N GLU A 255 -9.76 8.40 8.07
CA GLU A 255 -8.36 8.69 8.43
C GLU A 255 -8.12 10.21 8.60
N ARG A 256 -8.70 11.00 7.71
CA ARG A 256 -8.57 12.46 7.77
C ARG A 256 -9.29 13.06 8.99
N LEU A 257 -10.48 12.57 9.33
CA LEU A 257 -11.25 13.00 10.50
C LEU A 257 -10.55 12.60 11.80
N ASP A 258 -9.87 11.47 11.83
CA ASP A 258 -9.03 11.02 12.94
C ASP A 258 -7.67 11.76 13.01
N ALA A 259 -7.44 12.78 12.21
CA ALA A 259 -6.16 13.51 12.10
C ALA A 259 -4.96 12.57 11.84
N PHE A 260 -5.19 11.46 11.17
CA PHE A 260 -4.20 10.42 10.84
C PHE A 260 -3.52 9.74 12.05
N GLY A 261 -4.11 9.83 13.23
CA GLY A 261 -3.55 9.28 14.47
C GLY A 261 -4.46 8.29 15.21
N GLY A 262 -5.71 8.10 14.74
CA GLY A 262 -6.68 7.22 15.37
C GLY A 262 -6.70 5.81 14.78
N ARG A 263 -7.36 5.66 13.65
CA ARG A 263 -7.43 4.40 12.90
C ARG A 263 -6.17 4.18 12.06
N THR A 264 -5.76 2.92 11.93
CA THR A 264 -4.79 2.54 10.89
C THR A 264 -5.45 2.64 9.51
N HIS A 265 -4.64 2.68 8.46
CA HIS A 265 -5.12 2.65 7.07
C HIS A 265 -6.08 1.48 6.83
N GLY A 266 -5.68 0.26 7.20
CA GLY A 266 -6.51 -0.93 7.00
C GLY A 266 -7.80 -0.95 7.82
N GLU A 267 -7.82 -0.38 9.03
CA GLU A 267 -9.05 -0.21 9.81
C GLU A 267 -10.03 0.73 9.10
N GLY A 268 -9.54 1.83 8.53
CA GLY A 268 -10.34 2.74 7.71
C GLY A 268 -10.88 2.07 6.44
N VAL A 269 -10.02 1.35 5.73
CA VAL A 269 -10.39 0.63 4.49
C VAL A 269 -11.39 -0.49 4.79
N ALA A 270 -11.24 -1.22 5.91
CA ALA A 270 -12.17 -2.26 6.33
C ALA A 270 -13.59 -1.71 6.55
N LEU A 271 -13.73 -0.60 7.31
CA LEU A 271 -15.00 0.11 7.47
C LEU A 271 -15.55 0.58 6.12
N GLY A 272 -14.69 1.11 5.27
CA GLY A 272 -15.06 1.55 3.93
C GLY A 272 -15.53 0.41 3.01
N MET A 273 -14.98 -0.79 3.13
CA MET A 273 -15.45 -1.98 2.40
C MET A 273 -16.83 -2.40 2.86
N VAL A 274 -17.09 -2.42 4.18
CA VAL A 274 -18.44 -2.72 4.72
C VAL A 274 -19.45 -1.68 4.24
N PHE A 275 -19.07 -0.40 4.27
CA PHE A 275 -19.89 0.69 3.74
C PHE A 275 -20.21 0.52 2.26
N ALA A 276 -19.18 0.27 1.44
CA ALA A 276 -19.36 0.08 -0.01
C ALA A 276 -20.24 -1.14 -0.32
N ALA A 277 -20.13 -2.22 0.46
CA ALA A 277 -20.99 -3.39 0.35
C ALA A 277 -22.44 -3.07 0.72
N ALA A 278 -22.70 -2.34 1.82
CA ALA A 278 -24.03 -1.91 2.21
C ALA A 278 -24.65 -0.96 1.15
N LEU A 279 -23.88 -0.05 0.62
CA LEU A 279 -24.32 0.86 -0.46
C LEU A 279 -24.69 0.07 -1.74
N ALA A 280 -23.89 -0.93 -2.10
CA ALA A 280 -24.17 -1.81 -3.24
C ALA A 280 -25.50 -2.57 -3.03
N GLU A 281 -25.72 -3.16 -1.84
CA GLU A 281 -26.97 -3.84 -1.51
C GLU A 281 -28.19 -2.90 -1.55
N GLY A 282 -28.07 -1.67 -1.03
CA GLY A 282 -29.11 -0.65 -1.09
C GLY A 282 -29.52 -0.28 -2.52
N ARG A 283 -28.62 -0.45 -3.48
CA ARG A 283 -28.87 -0.29 -4.92
C ARG A 283 -29.32 -1.56 -5.62
N GLY A 284 -29.53 -2.65 -4.89
CA GLY A 284 -29.95 -3.94 -5.42
C GLY A 284 -28.83 -4.75 -6.08
N LEU A 285 -27.55 -4.38 -5.84
CA LEU A 285 -26.36 -5.11 -6.28
C LEU A 285 -25.91 -6.10 -5.18
N ALA A 286 -25.22 -7.16 -5.59
CA ALA A 286 -24.46 -8.07 -4.72
C ALA A 286 -25.12 -8.40 -3.36
N LEU A 287 -26.35 -8.88 -3.37
CA LEU A 287 -27.13 -9.18 -2.13
C LEU A 287 -26.37 -10.13 -1.20
N GLY A 288 -26.32 -9.79 0.09
CA GLY A 288 -25.59 -10.54 1.12
C GLY A 288 -24.08 -10.23 1.20
N LEU A 289 -23.60 -9.29 0.39
CA LEU A 289 -22.19 -8.91 0.33
C LEU A 289 -21.73 -8.25 1.63
N ARG A 290 -22.56 -7.37 2.23
CA ARG A 290 -22.21 -6.71 3.50
C ARG A 290 -21.91 -7.74 4.59
N ALA A 291 -22.83 -8.64 4.84
CA ALA A 291 -22.65 -9.66 5.86
C ALA A 291 -21.47 -10.61 5.55
N ARG A 292 -21.20 -10.86 4.27
CA ARG A 292 -20.03 -11.64 3.82
C ARG A 292 -18.73 -10.90 4.11
N THR A 293 -18.66 -9.61 3.78
CA THR A 293 -17.51 -8.73 4.03
C THR A 293 -17.23 -8.61 5.52
N GLU A 294 -18.25 -8.36 6.35
CA GLU A 294 -18.12 -8.29 7.81
C GLU A 294 -17.55 -9.58 8.40
N ARG A 295 -18.05 -10.75 7.97
CA ARG A 295 -17.52 -12.05 8.43
C ARG A 295 -16.07 -12.26 8.01
N LEU A 296 -15.72 -11.95 6.76
CA LEU A 296 -14.35 -12.07 6.27
C LEU A 296 -13.40 -11.18 7.11
N LEU A 297 -13.72 -9.90 7.25
CA LEU A 297 -12.90 -8.95 8.01
C LEU A 297 -12.79 -9.36 9.49
N GLY A 298 -13.89 -9.79 10.11
CA GLY A 298 -13.88 -10.30 11.48
C GLY A 298 -12.98 -11.52 11.64
N SER A 299 -12.97 -12.44 10.67
CA SER A 299 -12.11 -13.63 10.70
C SER A 299 -10.62 -13.30 10.55
N LEU A 300 -10.30 -12.15 9.93
CA LEU A 300 -8.95 -11.61 9.80
C LEU A 300 -8.54 -10.70 10.99
N GLY A 301 -9.41 -10.53 11.98
CA GLY A 301 -9.17 -9.68 13.14
C GLY A 301 -9.29 -8.18 12.85
N LEU A 302 -10.04 -7.84 11.81
CA LEU A 302 -10.37 -6.48 11.40
C LEU A 302 -11.87 -6.21 11.66
N ALA A 303 -12.36 -6.55 12.86
CA ALA A 303 -13.73 -6.21 13.20
C ALA A 303 -13.94 -4.70 13.00
N PRO A 304 -14.99 -4.28 12.28
CA PRO A 304 -15.27 -2.86 12.05
C PRO A 304 -15.86 -2.22 13.32
N ASP A 305 -15.15 -2.36 14.43
CA ASP A 305 -15.55 -1.88 15.74
C ASP A 305 -14.98 -0.47 15.94
N GLY A 306 -15.82 0.54 15.82
CA GLY A 306 -15.40 1.92 16.10
C GLY A 306 -16.55 2.89 15.90
N GLU A 307 -16.62 3.91 16.76
CA GLU A 307 -17.56 5.01 16.57
C GLU A 307 -17.29 5.69 15.23
N LEU A 308 -18.33 5.76 14.41
CA LEU A 308 -18.29 6.55 13.19
C LEU A 308 -18.49 8.03 13.55
N PRO A 309 -17.78 8.95 12.90
CA PRO A 309 -18.04 10.38 13.03
C PRO A 309 -19.48 10.72 12.62
N PRO A 310 -20.02 11.90 13.07
CA PRO A 310 -21.31 12.37 12.63
C PRO A 310 -21.43 12.43 11.10
N VAL A 311 -22.61 12.12 10.58
CA VAL A 311 -22.86 12.05 9.14
C VAL A 311 -22.44 13.33 8.41
N ASP A 312 -22.76 14.50 8.99
CA ASP A 312 -22.44 15.79 8.37
C ASP A 312 -20.92 16.05 8.28
N GLU A 313 -20.13 15.54 9.23
CA GLU A 313 -18.68 15.64 9.20
C GLU A 313 -18.09 14.75 8.10
N VAL A 314 -18.57 13.52 7.96
CA VAL A 314 -18.15 12.60 6.90
C VAL A 314 -18.49 13.19 5.53
N LEU A 315 -19.72 13.65 5.31
CA LEU A 315 -20.14 14.27 4.05
C LEU A 315 -19.31 15.50 3.71
N ARG A 316 -18.99 16.34 4.71
CA ARG A 316 -18.13 17.51 4.52
C ARG A 316 -16.72 17.08 4.11
N CYS A 317 -16.17 16.03 4.73
CA CYS A 317 -14.84 15.52 4.41
C CYS A 317 -14.78 14.94 2.99
N LEU A 318 -15.78 14.16 2.57
CA LEU A 318 -15.88 13.60 1.22
C LEU A 318 -15.90 14.70 0.14
N ARG A 319 -16.63 15.80 0.37
CA ARG A 319 -16.69 16.94 -0.57
C ARG A 319 -15.36 17.70 -0.70
N LEU A 320 -14.49 17.63 0.31
CA LEU A 320 -13.18 18.28 0.29
C LEU A 320 -12.12 17.51 -0.49
N ASP A 321 -12.38 16.28 -0.89
CA ASP A 321 -11.45 15.53 -1.72
C ASP A 321 -11.43 16.08 -3.15
N LYS A 322 -10.46 16.98 -3.41
CA LYS A 322 -10.29 17.72 -4.67
C LYS A 322 -10.00 16.82 -5.90
N LYS A 323 -9.81 15.52 -5.72
CA LYS A 323 -9.62 14.59 -6.83
C LYS A 323 -10.87 14.46 -7.71
N TYR A 324 -12.02 14.86 -7.19
CA TYR A 324 -13.31 14.66 -7.84
C TYR A 324 -13.93 15.99 -8.26
N ARG A 325 -13.54 16.50 -9.44
CA ARG A 325 -14.17 17.70 -10.05
C ARG A 325 -15.66 17.48 -10.38
N ASP A 326 -16.04 16.21 -10.61
CA ASP A 326 -17.37 15.83 -11.11
C ASP A 326 -18.15 14.96 -10.10
N GLY A 327 -17.87 15.07 -8.79
CA GLY A 327 -18.50 14.29 -7.74
C GLY A 327 -17.58 13.26 -7.10
N VAL A 328 -18.04 12.62 -6.04
CA VAL A 328 -17.30 11.55 -5.34
C VAL A 328 -17.45 10.25 -6.12
N ARG A 329 -16.34 9.65 -6.54
CA ARG A 329 -16.37 8.33 -7.18
C ARG A 329 -16.31 7.23 -6.15
N TRP A 330 -17.19 6.27 -6.28
CA TRP A 330 -17.26 5.10 -5.44
C TRP A 330 -16.94 3.85 -6.24
N VAL A 331 -16.18 2.97 -5.64
CA VAL A 331 -16.04 1.61 -6.16
C VAL A 331 -17.04 0.75 -5.41
N LEU A 332 -17.96 0.14 -6.14
CA LEU A 332 -18.95 -0.81 -5.65
C LEU A 332 -18.70 -2.18 -6.31
N LEU A 333 -19.35 -3.22 -5.82
CA LEU A 333 -19.34 -4.52 -6.45
C LEU A 333 -20.73 -4.85 -6.99
N GLU A 334 -20.83 -5.21 -8.27
CA GLU A 334 -22.05 -5.86 -8.82
C GLU A 334 -22.19 -7.28 -8.26
N ASP A 335 -21.07 -7.94 -8.06
CA ASP A 335 -20.89 -9.23 -7.40
C ASP A 335 -19.42 -9.32 -6.96
N VAL A 336 -19.06 -10.33 -6.17
CA VAL A 336 -17.65 -10.62 -5.86
C VAL A 336 -16.86 -10.77 -7.16
N GLY A 337 -15.66 -10.17 -7.21
CA GLY A 337 -14.80 -10.19 -8.40
C GLY A 337 -15.27 -9.25 -9.53
N ARG A 338 -16.35 -8.48 -9.35
CA ARG A 338 -16.95 -7.61 -10.37
C ARG A 338 -17.07 -6.16 -9.91
N PRO A 339 -15.94 -5.45 -9.76
CA PRO A 339 -15.96 -4.06 -9.33
C PRO A 339 -16.45 -3.13 -10.43
N ILE A 340 -17.25 -2.14 -10.03
CA ILE A 340 -17.72 -1.03 -10.88
C ILE A 340 -17.41 0.30 -10.22
N VAL A 341 -17.21 1.32 -11.04
CA VAL A 341 -17.04 2.70 -10.59
C VAL A 341 -18.32 3.47 -10.83
N VAL A 342 -18.88 4.10 -9.80
CA VAL A 342 -20.09 4.91 -9.87
C VAL A 342 -19.81 6.32 -9.34
N ASP A 343 -20.46 7.33 -9.93
CA ASP A 343 -20.33 8.76 -9.58
C ASP A 343 -21.67 9.44 -9.26
N ASP A 344 -22.75 8.64 -9.29
CA ASP A 344 -24.13 9.09 -9.09
C ASP A 344 -24.67 8.81 -7.67
N VAL A 345 -23.78 8.52 -6.69
CA VAL A 345 -24.16 8.30 -5.30
C VAL A 345 -24.53 9.62 -4.65
N SER A 346 -25.76 9.74 -4.17
CA SER A 346 -26.24 10.92 -3.50
C SER A 346 -25.80 10.99 -2.03
N ASP A 347 -25.70 12.21 -1.49
CA ASP A 347 -25.46 12.42 -0.05
C ASP A 347 -26.50 11.72 0.84
N ALA A 348 -27.74 11.58 0.36
CA ALA A 348 -28.82 10.90 1.08
C ALA A 348 -28.57 9.37 1.19
N GLU A 349 -28.06 8.74 0.12
CA GLU A 349 -27.65 7.33 0.17
C GLU A 349 -26.49 7.12 1.13
N VAL A 350 -25.49 8.00 1.05
CA VAL A 350 -24.33 7.96 1.97
C VAL A 350 -24.79 8.11 3.42
N ALA A 351 -25.63 9.09 3.70
CA ALA A 351 -26.16 9.34 5.04
C ALA A 351 -26.96 8.13 5.58
N ALA A 352 -27.81 7.54 4.74
CA ALA A 352 -28.63 6.37 5.13
C ALA A 352 -27.75 5.20 5.57
N VAL A 353 -26.72 4.86 4.77
CA VAL A 353 -25.80 3.77 5.11
C VAL A 353 -24.97 4.09 6.35
N LEU A 354 -24.48 5.32 6.53
CA LEU A 354 -23.72 5.73 7.71
C LEU A 354 -24.56 5.59 8.99
N LEU A 355 -25.83 6.05 8.95
CA LEU A 355 -26.78 5.91 10.08
C LEU A 355 -27.05 4.45 10.40
N GLU A 356 -27.24 3.60 9.38
CA GLU A 356 -27.41 2.15 9.55
C GLU A 356 -26.18 1.49 10.17
N MET A 357 -24.98 2.00 9.90
CA MET A 357 -23.71 1.56 10.49
C MET A 357 -23.46 2.15 11.89
N GLY A 358 -24.36 3.00 12.41
CA GLY A 358 -24.29 3.53 13.77
C GLY A 358 -23.69 4.92 13.90
N ALA A 359 -23.47 5.66 12.79
CA ALA A 359 -23.10 7.08 12.88
C ALA A 359 -24.24 7.90 13.51
N SER A 360 -23.90 8.97 14.23
CA SER A 360 -24.87 9.96 14.67
C SER A 360 -25.29 10.89 13.53
N ALA A 361 -26.55 11.43 13.65
CA ALA A 361 -27.09 12.34 12.66
C ALA A 361 -26.36 13.68 12.62
#